data_afb6ad0f5ffb19076e0970b017010a49
#
_entry.id   afb6ad0f5ffb19076e0970b017010a49
#
_cell.length_a   1.000
_cell.length_b   1.000
_cell.length_c   1.000
_cell.angle_alpha   90.00
_cell.angle_beta   90.00
_cell.angle_gamma   90.00
#
_symmetry.space_group_name_H-M   'P 1'
#
loop_
_entity.id
_entity.type
_entity.pdbx_description
1 polymer ?
#
loop_
_entity_poly.entity_id
_entity_poly.type
_entity_poly.pdbx_seq_one_letter_code
_entity_poly.pdbx_strand_id
1 'polypeptide(L)'
;MLINSIDIFCEVIDNYGDVGVAYRLARELKRIYPNKELRFIINQTKELNLIKNNDDILIIDYEDVNKIEHPADLVIETFACNIPEIYMNKALKISKLMINLEYFSSEDWVDDFHLQESFLGGNFKKYFFIPGLSEKSGGIILDKEFLDRKNKVQKNREYYLKQFNINENYDLIISVFSYEKNFDNFLKALQKLDKKVLLLLLSEKTQKNFIKYFDNNDYYDKIKAVKLPFFTYDKYEELLALCDINLVRGEDSFVRALLLAKPFLWHIYPQDENAHIVKLESFLEKYCP
;
A
#
# COMPACT_ATOMS: atom_id res chain seq x y z
N MET A 1 -10.25 -15.49 -24.35
CA MET A 1 -10.13 -14.07 -24.77
C MET A 1 -8.65 -13.68 -24.73
N LEU A 2 -8.09 -13.14 -25.81
CA LEU A 2 -6.69 -12.71 -25.86
C LEU A 2 -6.61 -11.23 -25.46
N ILE A 3 -5.84 -10.92 -24.42
CA ILE A 3 -5.55 -9.54 -23.95
C ILE A 3 -4.15 -9.17 -24.41
N ASN A 4 -4.01 -8.07 -25.14
CA ASN A 4 -2.73 -7.57 -25.67
C ASN A 4 -2.29 -6.26 -25.02
N SER A 5 -3.22 -5.49 -24.48
CA SER A 5 -2.97 -4.21 -23.83
C SER A 5 -3.76 -4.08 -22.53
N ILE A 6 -3.21 -3.30 -21.60
CA ILE A 6 -3.76 -3.10 -20.25
C ILE A 6 -3.66 -1.61 -19.90
N ASP A 7 -4.77 -1.01 -19.49
CA ASP A 7 -4.83 0.33 -18.92
C ASP A 7 -5.23 0.22 -17.45
N ILE A 8 -4.43 0.82 -16.58
CA ILE A 8 -4.70 0.85 -15.14
C ILE A 8 -4.94 2.29 -14.73
N PHE A 9 -6.13 2.59 -14.27
CA PHE A 9 -6.53 3.91 -13.77
C PHE A 9 -6.39 3.95 -12.25
N CYS A 10 -5.75 5.01 -11.75
CA CYS A 10 -5.59 5.30 -10.33
C CYS A 10 -5.88 6.77 -10.06
N GLU A 11 -6.95 7.05 -9.34
CA GLU A 11 -7.22 8.37 -8.78
C GLU A 11 -6.72 8.41 -7.34
N VAL A 12 -5.81 9.31 -7.05
CA VAL A 12 -5.21 9.44 -5.72
C VAL A 12 -6.13 10.27 -4.85
N ILE A 13 -6.67 9.66 -3.81
CA ILE A 13 -7.54 10.30 -2.81
C ILE A 13 -6.79 10.39 -1.46
N ASP A 14 -6.27 9.28 -0.95
CA ASP A 14 -5.47 9.23 0.30
C ASP A 14 -3.96 9.10 0.00
N ASN A 15 -3.42 10.10 -0.68
CA ASN A 15 -1.99 10.26 -0.95
C ASN A 15 -1.31 8.99 -1.54
N TYR A 16 -0.60 8.22 -0.72
CA TYR A 16 0.29 7.15 -1.21
C TYR A 16 -0.31 5.75 -1.14
N GLY A 17 -1.44 5.55 -0.45
CA GLY A 17 -2.07 4.24 -0.28
C GLY A 17 -2.58 3.69 -1.61
N ASP A 18 -3.40 4.47 -2.29
CA ASP A 18 -4.03 4.10 -3.56
C ASP A 18 -2.97 3.84 -4.63
N VAL A 19 -2.02 4.78 -4.77
CA VAL A 19 -0.89 4.64 -5.69
C VAL A 19 -0.08 3.39 -5.37
N GLY A 20 0.11 3.09 -4.07
CA GLY A 20 0.89 1.95 -3.59
C GLY A 20 0.39 0.63 -4.14
N VAL A 21 -0.88 0.37 -3.97
CA VAL A 21 -1.52 -0.86 -4.42
C VAL A 21 -1.59 -0.92 -5.94
N ALA A 22 -2.07 0.15 -6.59
CA ALA A 22 -2.26 0.20 -8.03
C ALA A 22 -0.94 0.07 -8.80
N TYR A 23 0.10 0.77 -8.36
CA TYR A 23 1.41 0.71 -9.02
C TYR A 23 2.10 -0.65 -8.81
N ARG A 24 1.93 -1.28 -7.64
CA ARG A 24 2.41 -2.65 -7.39
C ARG A 24 1.75 -3.64 -8.35
N LEU A 25 0.43 -3.53 -8.57
CA LEU A 25 -0.26 -4.32 -9.57
C LEU A 25 0.31 -4.09 -10.97
N ALA A 26 0.54 -2.84 -11.36
CA ALA A 26 1.12 -2.49 -12.65
C ALA A 26 2.51 -3.13 -12.86
N ARG A 27 3.38 -3.04 -11.85
CA ARG A 27 4.71 -3.68 -11.87
C ARG A 27 4.61 -5.19 -12.06
N GLU A 28 3.74 -5.84 -11.30
CA GLU A 28 3.60 -7.29 -11.35
C GLU A 28 3.00 -7.76 -12.68
N LEU A 29 2.01 -7.05 -13.21
CA LEU A 29 1.46 -7.34 -14.53
C LEU A 29 2.49 -7.12 -15.65
N LYS A 30 3.29 -6.06 -15.58
CA LYS A 30 4.38 -5.83 -16.54
C LYS A 30 5.44 -6.92 -16.49
N ARG A 31 5.78 -7.40 -15.28
CA ARG A 31 6.72 -8.50 -15.07
C ARG A 31 6.21 -9.83 -15.64
N ILE A 32 4.92 -10.14 -15.40
CA ILE A 32 4.31 -11.39 -15.87
C ILE A 32 4.07 -11.35 -17.40
N TYR A 33 3.73 -10.17 -17.91
CA TYR A 33 3.39 -9.95 -19.31
C TYR A 33 4.30 -8.88 -19.96
N PRO A 34 5.62 -9.10 -20.06
CA PRO A 34 6.57 -8.07 -20.49
C PRO A 34 6.32 -7.55 -21.90
N ASN A 35 5.72 -8.37 -22.76
CA ASN A 35 5.41 -8.04 -24.15
C ASN A 35 4.03 -7.38 -24.33
N LYS A 36 3.25 -7.21 -23.26
CA LYS A 36 1.98 -6.49 -23.34
C LYS A 36 2.21 -4.99 -23.19
N GLU A 37 1.47 -4.21 -23.96
CA GLU A 37 1.38 -2.79 -23.71
C GLU A 37 0.67 -2.57 -22.38
N LEU A 38 1.31 -1.81 -21.46
CA LEU A 38 0.74 -1.46 -20.18
C LEU A 38 0.90 0.03 -19.95
N ARG A 39 -0.21 0.72 -19.71
CA ARG A 39 -0.27 2.13 -19.36
C ARG A 39 -0.81 2.28 -17.94
N PHE A 40 -0.11 3.07 -17.14
CA PHE A 40 -0.55 3.46 -15.81
C PHE A 40 -1.01 4.91 -15.84
N ILE A 41 -2.29 5.14 -15.64
CA ILE A 41 -2.96 6.41 -15.83
C ILE A 41 -3.33 6.96 -14.46
N ILE A 42 -2.79 8.12 -14.09
CA ILE A 42 -2.88 8.67 -12.74
C ILE A 42 -3.07 10.18 -12.74
N ASN A 43 -3.88 10.70 -11.81
CA ASN A 43 -4.17 12.13 -11.66
C ASN A 43 -3.08 12.91 -10.89
N GLN A 44 -2.19 12.24 -10.15
CA GLN A 44 -1.14 12.86 -9.35
C GLN A 44 0.21 12.19 -9.61
N THR A 45 0.84 12.56 -10.71
CA THR A 45 2.14 11.99 -11.13
C THR A 45 3.29 12.34 -10.19
N LYS A 46 3.19 13.43 -9.40
CA LYS A 46 4.22 13.83 -8.44
C LYS A 46 4.36 12.83 -7.30
N GLU A 47 3.26 12.36 -6.74
CA GLU A 47 3.21 11.37 -5.67
C GLU A 47 3.83 10.05 -6.13
N LEU A 48 3.46 9.60 -7.35
CA LEU A 48 4.05 8.41 -7.96
C LEU A 48 5.57 8.55 -8.12
N ASN A 49 6.07 9.70 -8.58
CA ASN A 49 7.49 9.92 -8.79
C ASN A 49 8.34 9.85 -7.51
N LEU A 50 7.73 10.07 -6.33
CA LEU A 50 8.42 9.93 -5.04
C LEU A 50 8.61 8.49 -4.62
N ILE A 51 7.71 7.60 -5.04
CA ILE A 51 7.64 6.22 -4.53
C ILE A 51 7.96 5.15 -5.56
N LYS A 52 7.85 5.47 -6.86
CA LYS A 52 8.16 4.51 -7.93
C LYS A 52 9.64 4.12 -7.93
N ASN A 53 9.88 2.91 -8.37
CA ASN A 53 11.22 2.49 -8.78
C ASN A 53 11.49 2.89 -10.23
N ASN A 54 12.66 2.49 -10.74
CA ASN A 54 13.02 2.73 -12.13
C ASN A 54 12.46 1.62 -13.03
N ASP A 55 11.12 1.54 -13.10
CA ASP A 55 10.39 0.51 -13.85
C ASP A 55 10.03 1.02 -15.25
N ASP A 56 10.04 0.11 -16.24
CA ASP A 56 9.62 0.37 -17.62
C ASP A 56 8.08 0.30 -17.75
N ILE A 57 7.39 1.26 -17.15
CA ILE A 57 5.93 1.41 -17.20
C ILE A 57 5.60 2.78 -17.81
N LEU A 58 4.78 2.78 -18.83
CA LEU A 58 4.30 4.01 -19.46
C LEU A 58 3.29 4.69 -18.51
N ILE A 59 3.68 5.86 -17.99
CA ILE A 59 2.86 6.69 -17.11
C ILE A 59 2.16 7.78 -17.93
N ILE A 60 0.85 7.89 -17.76
CA ILE A 60 0.02 8.91 -18.44
C ILE A 60 -0.72 9.72 -17.37
N ASP A 61 -0.72 11.03 -17.53
CA ASP A 61 -1.52 11.91 -16.68
C ASP A 61 -3.00 11.89 -17.11
N TYR A 62 -3.93 12.04 -16.15
CA TYR A 62 -5.37 12.14 -16.45
C TYR A 62 -5.69 13.26 -17.43
N GLU A 63 -4.93 14.36 -17.41
CA GLU A 63 -5.10 15.47 -18.37
C GLU A 63 -4.84 15.03 -19.83
N ASP A 64 -4.03 13.98 -20.01
CA ASP A 64 -3.64 13.47 -21.32
C ASP A 64 -4.50 12.28 -21.80
N VAL A 65 -5.48 11.83 -21.03
CA VAL A 65 -6.34 10.68 -21.35
C VAL A 65 -7.10 10.87 -22.67
N ASN A 66 -7.47 12.10 -23.01
CA ASN A 66 -8.12 12.43 -24.28
C ASN A 66 -7.27 12.11 -25.52
N LYS A 67 -5.94 12.06 -25.38
CA LYS A 67 -4.97 11.71 -26.44
C LYS A 67 -4.92 10.19 -26.70
N ILE A 68 -5.51 9.37 -25.83
CA ILE A 68 -5.61 7.93 -26.03
C ILE A 68 -6.69 7.67 -27.09
N GLU A 69 -6.26 7.33 -28.29
CA GLU A 69 -7.18 7.00 -29.40
C GLU A 69 -7.75 5.59 -29.25
N HIS A 70 -6.92 4.64 -28.80
CA HIS A 70 -7.26 3.23 -28.63
C HIS A 70 -7.16 2.83 -27.16
N PRO A 71 -8.29 2.72 -26.42
CA PRO A 71 -8.35 2.08 -25.12
C PRO A 71 -7.81 0.66 -25.15
N ALA A 72 -7.25 0.21 -24.02
CA ALA A 72 -6.70 -1.13 -23.93
C ALA A 72 -7.77 -2.23 -23.98
N ASP A 73 -7.34 -3.45 -24.31
CA ASP A 73 -8.19 -4.65 -24.27
C ASP A 73 -8.75 -4.90 -22.85
N LEU A 74 -7.90 -4.72 -21.82
CA LEU A 74 -8.25 -4.79 -20.42
C LEU A 74 -8.14 -3.41 -19.77
N VAL A 75 -9.21 -2.94 -19.17
CA VAL A 75 -9.24 -1.72 -18.36
C VAL A 75 -9.35 -2.13 -16.90
N ILE A 76 -8.45 -1.63 -16.07
CA ILE A 76 -8.50 -1.81 -14.60
C ILE A 76 -8.76 -0.45 -13.99
N GLU A 77 -9.89 -0.30 -13.33
CA GLU A 77 -10.13 0.83 -12.43
C GLU A 77 -9.74 0.41 -11.01
N THR A 78 -9.02 1.23 -10.28
CA THR A 78 -8.68 0.96 -8.90
C THR A 78 -9.57 1.77 -7.97
N PHE A 79 -10.19 1.09 -7.01
CA PHE A 79 -10.98 1.69 -5.93
C PHE A 79 -12.16 2.54 -6.44
N ALA A 80 -12.82 2.04 -7.48
CA ALA A 80 -13.93 2.74 -8.16
C ALA A 80 -13.58 4.19 -8.55
N CYS A 81 -12.34 4.44 -9.01
CA CYS A 81 -11.88 5.75 -9.42
C CYS A 81 -12.69 6.28 -10.60
N ASN A 82 -12.78 7.60 -10.73
CA ASN A 82 -13.52 8.24 -11.80
C ASN A 82 -12.73 8.22 -13.12
N ILE A 83 -13.00 7.25 -13.99
CA ILE A 83 -12.41 7.21 -15.34
C ILE A 83 -13.06 8.27 -16.22
N PRO A 84 -12.29 9.14 -16.90
CA PRO A 84 -12.86 10.18 -17.76
C PRO A 84 -13.83 9.65 -18.80
N GLU A 85 -14.99 10.29 -18.92
CA GLU A 85 -16.08 9.87 -19.82
C GLU A 85 -15.64 9.71 -21.28
N ILE A 86 -14.75 10.60 -21.74
CA ILE A 86 -14.21 10.53 -23.11
C ILE A 86 -13.46 9.21 -23.37
N TYR A 87 -12.77 8.67 -22.36
CA TYR A 87 -12.11 7.38 -22.47
C TYR A 87 -13.13 6.24 -22.40
N MET A 88 -14.07 6.27 -21.43
CA MET A 88 -15.07 5.24 -21.24
C MET A 88 -15.96 5.06 -22.49
N ASN A 89 -16.35 6.15 -23.15
CA ASN A 89 -17.13 6.11 -24.40
C ASN A 89 -16.40 5.40 -25.55
N LYS A 90 -15.06 5.44 -25.55
CA LYS A 90 -14.24 4.66 -26.49
C LYS A 90 -14.09 3.21 -26.02
N ALA A 91 -13.82 3.00 -24.73
CA ALA A 91 -13.61 1.68 -24.13
C ALA A 91 -14.82 0.77 -24.28
N LEU A 92 -16.05 1.27 -24.11
CA LEU A 92 -17.30 0.55 -24.33
C LEU A 92 -17.42 -0.06 -25.74
N LYS A 93 -16.70 0.48 -26.74
CA LYS A 93 -16.73 0.03 -28.12
C LYS A 93 -15.57 -0.90 -28.50
N ILE A 94 -14.44 -0.80 -27.79
CA ILE A 94 -13.16 -1.39 -28.22
C ILE A 94 -12.66 -2.41 -27.20
N SER A 95 -12.75 -2.07 -25.90
CA SER A 95 -12.21 -2.90 -24.80
C SER A 95 -13.00 -4.19 -24.63
N LYS A 96 -12.33 -5.21 -24.14
CA LYS A 96 -12.89 -6.57 -24.02
C LYS A 96 -13.35 -6.89 -22.60
N LEU A 97 -12.69 -6.28 -21.60
CA LEU A 97 -12.91 -6.56 -20.19
C LEU A 97 -12.56 -5.34 -19.35
N MET A 98 -13.33 -5.13 -18.30
CA MET A 98 -13.02 -4.20 -17.22
C MET A 98 -12.96 -4.93 -15.89
N ILE A 99 -12.02 -4.56 -15.05
CA ILE A 99 -11.90 -5.04 -13.67
C ILE A 99 -11.90 -3.84 -12.75
N ASN A 100 -12.79 -3.85 -11.75
CA ASN A 100 -12.66 -2.94 -10.60
C ASN A 100 -11.85 -3.65 -9.52
N LEU A 101 -10.65 -3.14 -9.25
CA LEU A 101 -9.85 -3.56 -8.11
C LEU A 101 -10.30 -2.79 -6.87
N GLU A 102 -10.87 -3.50 -5.92
CA GLU A 102 -11.30 -2.94 -4.64
C GLU A 102 -10.19 -2.94 -3.59
N TYR A 103 -10.42 -2.20 -2.50
CA TYR A 103 -9.59 -2.25 -1.31
C TYR A 103 -9.62 -3.64 -0.67
N PHE A 104 -8.55 -3.95 0.06
CA PHE A 104 -8.53 -5.14 0.89
C PHE A 104 -9.65 -5.08 1.94
N SER A 105 -10.43 -6.16 2.05
CA SER A 105 -11.38 -6.35 3.14
C SER A 105 -11.40 -7.80 3.61
N SER A 106 -11.63 -7.97 4.91
CA SER A 106 -11.87 -9.27 5.56
C SER A 106 -13.34 -9.51 5.89
N GLU A 107 -14.23 -8.58 5.56
CA GLU A 107 -15.67 -8.68 5.80
C GLU A 107 -16.32 -9.77 4.93
N ASP A 108 -17.41 -10.36 5.42
CA ASP A 108 -18.04 -11.52 4.76
C ASP A 108 -18.66 -11.19 3.40
N TRP A 109 -19.08 -9.94 3.18
CA TRP A 109 -19.62 -9.49 1.89
C TRP A 109 -18.63 -9.67 0.72
N VAL A 110 -17.32 -9.74 0.99
CA VAL A 110 -16.28 -9.99 -0.02
C VAL A 110 -16.54 -11.28 -0.77
N ASP A 111 -16.98 -12.33 -0.07
CA ASP A 111 -17.23 -13.65 -0.63
C ASP A 111 -18.41 -13.66 -1.61
N ASP A 112 -19.35 -12.76 -1.43
CA ASP A 112 -20.54 -12.64 -2.28
C ASP A 112 -20.29 -11.73 -3.49
N PHE A 113 -19.39 -10.76 -3.39
CA PHE A 113 -19.15 -9.76 -4.43
C PHE A 113 -17.91 -10.00 -5.28
N HIS A 114 -16.93 -10.77 -4.79
CA HIS A 114 -15.75 -11.08 -5.58
C HIS A 114 -16.12 -11.82 -6.86
N LEU A 115 -15.63 -11.32 -8.01
CA LEU A 115 -15.93 -11.80 -9.37
C LEU A 115 -17.41 -11.66 -9.79
N GLN A 116 -18.23 -10.93 -9.06
CA GLN A 116 -19.56 -10.56 -9.54
C GLN A 116 -19.45 -9.63 -10.76
N GLU A 117 -20.32 -9.86 -11.73
CA GLU A 117 -20.42 -9.06 -12.95
C GLU A 117 -21.25 -7.79 -12.69
N SER A 118 -20.72 -6.63 -13.08
CA SER A 118 -21.44 -5.37 -13.12
C SER A 118 -21.78 -5.02 -14.56
N PHE A 119 -23.03 -4.67 -14.80
CA PHE A 119 -23.53 -4.35 -16.13
C PHE A 119 -23.21 -2.91 -16.50
N LEU A 120 -22.37 -2.72 -17.53
CA LEU A 120 -22.03 -1.41 -18.08
C LEU A 120 -22.77 -1.06 -19.37
N GLY A 121 -23.48 -2.02 -19.94
CA GLY A 121 -24.16 -1.92 -21.23
C GLY A 121 -23.40 -2.62 -22.37
N GLY A 122 -24.17 -3.12 -23.34
CA GLY A 122 -23.59 -3.86 -24.49
C GLY A 122 -22.94 -5.18 -24.08
N ASN A 123 -21.82 -5.50 -24.74
CA ASN A 123 -21.05 -6.72 -24.49
C ASN A 123 -19.82 -6.49 -23.59
N PHE A 124 -19.61 -5.29 -23.10
CA PHE A 124 -18.48 -4.91 -22.25
C PHE A 124 -18.77 -5.32 -20.81
N LYS A 125 -17.99 -6.27 -20.32
CA LYS A 125 -18.15 -6.86 -18.98
C LYS A 125 -17.22 -6.23 -17.99
N LYS A 126 -17.75 -5.88 -16.81
CA LYS A 126 -16.99 -5.42 -15.65
C LYS A 126 -17.14 -6.44 -14.52
N TYR A 127 -16.03 -6.79 -13.88
CA TYR A 127 -16.00 -7.67 -12.70
C TYR A 127 -15.33 -6.96 -11.54
N PHE A 128 -15.80 -7.27 -10.32
CA PHE A 128 -15.15 -6.81 -9.10
C PHE A 128 -14.04 -7.78 -8.69
N PHE A 129 -12.83 -7.29 -8.51
CA PHE A 129 -11.74 -8.03 -7.91
C PHE A 129 -11.49 -7.48 -6.51
N ILE A 130 -11.81 -8.26 -5.48
CA ILE A 130 -11.78 -7.83 -4.10
C ILE A 130 -10.70 -8.61 -3.36
N PRO A 131 -9.56 -7.98 -3.01
CA PRO A 131 -8.53 -8.61 -2.16
C PRO A 131 -9.09 -8.95 -0.78
N GLY A 132 -8.74 -10.10 -0.24
CA GLY A 132 -9.23 -10.54 1.07
C GLY A 132 -8.49 -11.75 1.62
N LEU A 133 -8.96 -12.28 2.75
CA LEU A 133 -8.35 -13.42 3.45
C LEU A 133 -9.10 -14.73 3.25
N SER A 134 -10.30 -14.73 2.70
CA SER A 134 -11.07 -15.94 2.47
C SER A 134 -10.60 -16.68 1.20
N GLU A 135 -10.93 -17.96 1.09
CA GLU A 135 -10.70 -18.75 -0.11
C GLU A 135 -11.52 -18.29 -1.33
N LYS A 136 -12.60 -17.55 -1.09
CA LYS A 136 -13.47 -17.01 -2.14
C LYS A 136 -13.10 -15.58 -2.56
N SER A 137 -12.16 -14.95 -1.87
CA SER A 137 -11.66 -13.62 -2.21
C SER A 137 -10.58 -13.64 -3.26
N GLY A 138 -10.15 -12.46 -3.76
CA GLY A 138 -9.07 -12.33 -4.75
C GLY A 138 -7.67 -12.57 -4.19
N GLY A 139 -7.54 -12.81 -2.88
CA GLY A 139 -6.24 -12.87 -2.22
C GLY A 139 -5.57 -11.50 -2.11
N ILE A 140 -4.28 -11.49 -1.83
CA ILE A 140 -3.48 -10.26 -1.63
C ILE A 140 -2.50 -10.09 -2.79
N ILE A 141 -2.36 -8.86 -3.30
CA ILE A 141 -1.36 -8.54 -4.31
C ILE A 141 0.04 -8.67 -3.70
N LEU A 142 0.76 -9.68 -4.14
CA LEU A 142 2.12 -9.98 -3.71
C LEU A 142 3.06 -9.90 -4.91
N ASP A 143 4.03 -8.99 -4.86
CA ASP A 143 5.07 -9.00 -5.87
C ASP A 143 6.07 -10.15 -5.61
N LYS A 144 6.55 -10.75 -6.70
CA LYS A 144 7.44 -11.92 -6.62
C LYS A 144 8.70 -11.67 -5.80
N GLU A 145 9.21 -10.45 -5.83
CA GLU A 145 10.48 -10.11 -5.18
C GLU A 145 10.33 -9.79 -3.69
N PHE A 146 9.10 -9.60 -3.20
CA PHE A 146 8.84 -9.24 -1.80
C PHE A 146 9.44 -10.23 -0.80
N LEU A 147 9.23 -11.53 -1.02
CA LEU A 147 9.77 -12.56 -0.15
C LEU A 147 11.30 -12.62 -0.21
N ASP A 148 11.86 -12.42 -1.40
CA ASP A 148 13.30 -12.38 -1.59
C ASP A 148 13.92 -11.16 -0.87
N ARG A 149 13.29 -9.98 -0.96
CA ARG A 149 13.70 -8.78 -0.22
C ARG A 149 13.65 -9.02 1.28
N LYS A 150 12.53 -9.53 1.80
CA LYS A 150 12.38 -9.91 3.22
C LYS A 150 13.52 -10.82 3.67
N ASN A 151 13.77 -11.90 2.95
CA ASN A 151 14.81 -12.87 3.30
C ASN A 151 16.23 -12.28 3.23
N LYS A 152 16.52 -11.44 2.23
CA LYS A 152 17.80 -10.74 2.12
C LYS A 152 18.05 -9.79 3.29
N VAL A 153 17.04 -9.02 3.68
CA VAL A 153 17.13 -8.12 4.84
C VAL A 153 17.38 -8.89 6.12
N GLN A 154 16.64 -9.97 6.36
CA GLN A 154 16.79 -10.77 7.57
C GLN A 154 18.18 -11.44 7.68
N LYS A 155 18.70 -11.94 6.55
CA LYS A 155 20.04 -12.57 6.50
C LYS A 155 21.20 -11.58 6.64
N ASN A 156 20.99 -10.33 6.24
CA ASN A 156 22.04 -9.31 6.18
C ASN A 156 21.68 -8.07 6.99
N ARG A 157 21.08 -8.25 8.18
CA ARG A 157 20.52 -7.17 9.02
C ARG A 157 21.51 -6.02 9.24
N GLU A 158 22.76 -6.30 9.57
CA GLU A 158 23.80 -5.28 9.81
C GLU A 158 24.07 -4.41 8.57
N TYR A 159 24.10 -5.02 7.39
CA TYR A 159 24.24 -4.28 6.13
C TYR A 159 23.10 -3.29 5.93
N TYR A 160 21.85 -3.72 6.16
CA TYR A 160 20.67 -2.87 5.99
C TYR A 160 20.58 -1.79 7.08
N LEU A 161 20.97 -2.07 8.32
CA LEU A 161 21.09 -1.06 9.36
C LEU A 161 21.98 0.11 8.91
N LYS A 162 23.17 -0.21 8.35
CA LYS A 162 24.09 0.80 7.80
C LYS A 162 23.49 1.58 6.63
N GLN A 163 22.72 0.91 5.75
CA GLN A 163 22.01 1.58 4.64
C GLN A 163 20.99 2.62 5.11
N PHE A 164 20.42 2.42 6.29
CA PHE A 164 19.52 3.38 6.94
C PHE A 164 20.24 4.32 7.93
N ASN A 165 21.58 4.35 7.91
CA ASN A 165 22.42 5.15 8.81
C ASN A 165 22.22 4.81 10.31
N ILE A 166 21.87 3.57 10.62
CA ILE A 166 21.73 3.07 11.99
C ILE A 166 23.05 2.41 12.38
N ASN A 167 23.89 3.15 13.10
CA ASN A 167 25.24 2.72 13.44
C ASN A 167 25.39 2.28 14.92
N GLU A 168 24.36 2.45 15.71
CA GLU A 168 24.31 2.05 17.12
C GLU A 168 23.51 0.77 17.27
N ASN A 169 23.79 0.01 18.34
CA ASN A 169 23.02 -1.16 18.69
C ASN A 169 21.76 -0.77 19.48
N TYR A 170 20.64 -1.34 19.11
CA TYR A 170 19.35 -1.20 19.76
C TYR A 170 18.78 -2.58 20.04
N ASP A 171 18.10 -2.72 21.20
CA ASP A 171 17.40 -3.95 21.56
C ASP A 171 16.08 -4.10 20.80
N LEU A 172 15.52 -2.97 20.36
CA LEU A 172 14.26 -2.94 19.64
C LEU A 172 14.25 -1.79 18.63
N ILE A 173 13.93 -2.09 17.39
CA ILE A 173 13.78 -1.12 16.30
C ILE A 173 12.33 -1.15 15.84
N ILE A 174 11.66 0.01 15.88
CA ILE A 174 10.23 0.14 15.55
C ILE A 174 10.07 1.15 14.42
N SER A 175 9.44 0.74 13.31
CA SER A 175 8.98 1.69 12.32
C SER A 175 7.68 2.35 12.80
N VAL A 176 7.57 3.67 12.62
CA VAL A 176 6.36 4.42 13.00
C VAL A 176 5.84 5.20 11.82
N PHE A 177 4.74 4.72 11.27
CA PHE A 177 3.99 5.35 10.21
C PHE A 177 2.53 5.46 10.65
N SER A 178 2.11 6.66 11.09
CA SER A 178 0.82 6.84 11.75
C SER A 178 0.09 8.10 11.28
N TYR A 179 -1.21 8.14 11.53
CA TYR A 179 -1.99 9.37 11.54
C TYR A 179 -1.70 10.17 12.82
N GLU A 180 -2.28 11.37 12.92
CA GLU A 180 -2.17 12.16 14.12
C GLU A 180 -2.84 11.46 15.31
N LYS A 181 -2.10 11.29 16.41
CA LYS A 181 -2.56 10.62 17.62
C LYS A 181 -1.70 11.02 18.81
N ASN A 182 -2.25 10.83 20.02
CA ASN A 182 -1.48 10.89 21.25
C ASN A 182 -0.71 9.57 21.45
N PHE A 183 0.61 9.66 21.61
CA PHE A 183 1.51 8.52 21.81
C PHE A 183 2.01 8.37 23.26
N ASP A 184 1.47 9.10 24.24
CA ASP A 184 1.92 9.06 25.64
C ASP A 184 1.93 7.63 26.20
N ASN A 185 0.83 6.89 26.00
CA ASN A 185 0.72 5.53 26.52
C ASN A 185 1.66 4.55 25.81
N PHE A 186 1.89 4.76 24.52
CA PHE A 186 2.83 3.96 23.73
C PHE A 186 4.26 4.18 24.23
N LEU A 187 4.69 5.44 24.39
CA LEU A 187 6.02 5.76 24.89
C LEU A 187 6.23 5.31 26.33
N LYS A 188 5.23 5.47 27.22
CA LYS A 188 5.27 4.93 28.60
C LYS A 188 5.39 3.40 28.62
N ALA A 189 4.73 2.71 27.68
CA ALA A 189 4.86 1.26 27.58
C ALA A 189 6.26 0.84 27.15
N LEU A 190 6.84 1.53 26.14
CA LEU A 190 8.21 1.27 25.71
C LEU A 190 9.23 1.52 26.83
N GLN A 191 9.05 2.57 27.62
CA GLN A 191 9.92 2.92 28.74
C GLN A 191 9.96 1.83 29.82
N LYS A 192 8.81 1.15 30.05
CA LYS A 192 8.73 0.03 30.99
C LYS A 192 9.49 -1.21 30.56
N LEU A 193 9.85 -1.33 29.29
CA LEU A 193 10.59 -2.49 28.78
C LEU A 193 12.06 -2.52 29.22
N ASP A 194 12.58 -1.41 29.74
CA ASP A 194 14.00 -1.25 30.11
C ASP A 194 14.99 -1.63 28.99
N LYS A 195 14.62 -1.33 27.75
CA LYS A 195 15.37 -1.62 26.52
C LYS A 195 15.80 -0.37 25.81
N LYS A 196 16.92 -0.44 25.09
CA LYS A 196 17.34 0.63 24.16
C LYS A 196 16.52 0.53 22.88
N VAL A 197 15.61 1.50 22.67
CA VAL A 197 14.63 1.50 21.60
C VAL A 197 14.95 2.56 20.55
N LEU A 198 14.88 2.19 19.28
CA LEU A 198 14.94 3.13 18.16
C LEU A 198 13.58 3.22 17.47
N LEU A 199 13.04 4.43 17.39
CA LEU A 199 11.84 4.76 16.62
C LEU A 199 12.24 5.39 15.29
N LEU A 200 11.85 4.76 14.18
CA LEU A 200 12.08 5.24 12.83
C LEU A 200 10.82 5.93 12.31
N LEU A 201 10.82 7.27 12.33
CA LEU A 201 9.63 8.08 12.07
C LEU A 201 9.47 8.34 10.57
N LEU A 202 8.40 7.79 10.00
CA LEU A 202 8.03 7.91 8.59
C LEU A 202 6.96 9.00 8.42
N SER A 203 7.02 9.74 7.33
CA SER A 203 6.14 10.86 6.96
C SER A 203 6.24 12.09 7.87
N GLU A 204 5.96 13.25 7.29
CA GLU A 204 5.97 14.52 8.03
C GLU A 204 4.92 14.56 9.15
N LYS A 205 3.73 14.00 8.92
CA LYS A 205 2.67 13.95 9.94
C LYS A 205 3.13 13.19 11.17
N THR A 206 3.71 11.99 10.98
CA THR A 206 4.28 11.20 12.08
C THR A 206 5.39 11.95 12.78
N GLN A 207 6.32 12.54 12.03
CA GLN A 207 7.45 13.28 12.58
C GLN A 207 7.00 14.47 13.43
N LYS A 208 6.01 15.26 12.97
CA LYS A 208 5.43 16.38 13.73
C LYS A 208 4.80 15.89 15.04
N ASN A 209 4.11 14.76 15.04
CA ASN A 209 3.51 14.20 16.26
C ASN A 209 4.55 13.82 17.31
N PHE A 210 5.73 13.36 16.88
CA PHE A 210 6.78 12.89 17.80
C PHE A 210 7.74 13.99 18.25
N ILE A 211 7.91 15.09 17.52
CA ILE A 211 8.77 16.21 17.91
C ILE A 211 8.50 16.66 19.35
N LYS A 212 7.24 16.84 19.72
CA LYS A 212 6.83 17.30 21.07
C LYS A 212 7.33 16.42 22.22
N TYR A 213 7.67 15.16 21.95
CA TYR A 213 8.14 14.21 22.98
C TYR A 213 9.66 14.24 23.16
N PHE A 214 10.42 14.69 22.16
CA PHE A 214 11.87 14.55 22.13
C PHE A 214 12.61 15.91 22.12
N ASP A 215 11.99 17.01 21.71
CA ASP A 215 12.69 18.31 21.59
C ASP A 215 13.03 18.98 22.94
N ASN A 216 12.42 18.55 24.06
CA ASN A 216 12.62 19.18 25.37
C ASN A 216 12.66 18.19 26.56
N ASN A 217 12.88 16.89 26.35
CA ASN A 217 12.72 15.91 27.42
C ASN A 217 13.83 14.85 27.46
N ASP A 218 14.68 14.93 28.48
CA ASP A 218 15.55 13.82 28.92
C ASP A 218 14.76 12.63 29.51
N TYR A 219 13.42 12.70 29.49
CA TYR A 219 12.54 11.69 30.10
C TYR A 219 12.61 10.34 29.40
N TYR A 220 13.03 10.31 28.14
CA TYR A 220 13.11 9.08 27.32
C TYR A 220 14.56 8.70 26.97
N ASP A 221 15.45 8.66 27.96
CA ASP A 221 16.89 8.40 27.82
C ASP A 221 17.23 7.14 27.02
N LYS A 222 16.39 6.09 27.09
CA LYS A 222 16.56 4.82 26.35
C LYS A 222 15.80 4.78 25.03
N ILE A 223 15.02 5.79 24.69
CA ILE A 223 14.22 5.84 23.46
C ILE A 223 14.76 6.94 22.56
N LYS A 224 15.33 6.55 21.41
CA LYS A 224 15.78 7.48 20.38
C LYS A 224 14.79 7.51 19.22
N ALA A 225 14.47 8.68 18.70
CA ALA A 225 13.64 8.85 17.51
C ALA A 225 14.45 9.46 16.38
N VAL A 226 14.36 8.87 15.19
CA VAL A 226 15.05 9.33 13.97
C VAL A 226 14.02 9.59 12.87
N LYS A 227 14.07 10.80 12.30
CA LYS A 227 13.26 11.17 11.14
C LYS A 227 13.86 10.55 9.90
N LEU A 228 13.06 9.82 9.14
CA LEU A 228 13.48 9.23 7.88
C LEU A 228 12.93 10.03 6.69
N PRO A 229 13.66 10.07 5.57
CA PRO A 229 13.18 10.65 4.33
C PRO A 229 12.06 9.78 3.72
N PHE A 230 11.49 10.25 2.64
CA PHE A 230 10.61 9.45 1.80
C PHE A 230 11.41 8.36 1.09
N PHE A 231 10.80 7.19 0.93
CA PHE A 231 11.42 6.03 0.30
C PHE A 231 10.60 5.53 -0.90
N THR A 232 11.28 4.89 -1.85
CA THR A 232 10.62 4.06 -2.86
C THR A 232 9.97 2.85 -2.21
N TYR A 233 9.05 2.18 -2.90
CA TYR A 233 8.36 0.98 -2.39
C TYR A 233 9.31 -0.09 -1.89
N ASP A 234 10.31 -0.45 -2.70
CA ASP A 234 11.24 -1.51 -2.33
C ASP A 234 12.04 -1.14 -1.07
N LYS A 235 12.46 0.12 -0.97
CA LYS A 235 13.19 0.62 0.20
C LYS A 235 12.32 0.68 1.46
N TYR A 236 11.04 1.03 1.29
CA TYR A 236 10.07 0.98 2.39
C TYR A 236 9.85 -0.45 2.90
N GLU A 237 9.70 -1.42 2.00
CA GLU A 237 9.55 -2.84 2.37
C GLU A 237 10.81 -3.39 3.04
N GLU A 238 12.02 -3.00 2.58
CA GLU A 238 13.28 -3.32 3.26
C GLU A 238 13.29 -2.77 4.69
N LEU A 239 12.84 -1.54 4.89
CA LEU A 239 12.75 -0.92 6.21
C LEU A 239 11.79 -1.68 7.13
N LEU A 240 10.59 -1.98 6.67
CA LEU A 240 9.63 -2.78 7.44
C LEU A 240 10.19 -4.18 7.79
N ALA A 241 10.89 -4.81 6.85
CA ALA A 241 11.53 -6.11 7.08
C ALA A 241 12.70 -6.02 8.07
N LEU A 242 13.37 -4.88 8.17
CA LEU A 242 14.47 -4.62 9.10
C LEU A 242 13.97 -4.45 10.54
N CYS A 243 12.84 -3.77 10.74
CA CYS A 243 12.28 -3.45 12.05
C CYS A 243 11.77 -4.70 12.79
N ASP A 244 11.76 -4.65 14.11
CA ASP A 244 11.26 -5.72 14.95
C ASP A 244 9.75 -5.62 15.15
N ILE A 245 9.22 -4.39 15.22
CA ILE A 245 7.79 -4.08 15.28
C ILE A 245 7.48 -2.99 14.23
N ASN A 246 6.33 -3.09 13.58
CA ASN A 246 5.88 -2.10 12.63
C ASN A 246 4.58 -1.45 13.10
N LEU A 247 4.58 -0.14 13.34
CA LEU A 247 3.38 0.64 13.48
C LEU A 247 3.04 1.21 12.11
N VAL A 248 1.94 0.75 11.54
CA VAL A 248 1.51 1.04 10.16
C VAL A 248 0.14 1.70 10.13
N ARG A 249 -0.15 2.44 9.05
CA ARG A 249 -1.44 3.09 8.85
C ARG A 249 -2.04 2.75 7.49
N GLY A 250 -3.34 3.05 7.35
CA GLY A 250 -4.05 2.82 6.09
C GLY A 250 -4.07 1.34 5.71
N GLU A 251 -4.15 1.03 4.42
CA GLU A 251 -4.31 -0.35 3.94
C GLU A 251 -3.06 -0.94 3.32
N ASP A 252 -2.36 -0.24 2.41
CA ASP A 252 -1.16 -0.81 1.77
C ASP A 252 -0.07 -1.17 2.78
N SER A 253 0.28 -0.25 3.67
CA SER A 253 1.31 -0.52 4.69
C SER A 253 0.89 -1.58 5.71
N PHE A 254 -0.41 -1.68 6.03
CA PHE A 254 -0.95 -2.76 6.82
C PHE A 254 -0.75 -4.12 6.13
N VAL A 255 -1.14 -4.23 4.86
CA VAL A 255 -0.95 -5.47 4.08
C VAL A 255 0.53 -5.85 3.99
N ARG A 256 1.43 -4.88 3.82
CA ARG A 256 2.89 -5.15 3.84
C ARG A 256 3.36 -5.69 5.18
N ALA A 257 2.92 -5.09 6.30
CA ALA A 257 3.26 -5.57 7.64
C ALA A 257 2.72 -7.00 7.90
N LEU A 258 1.49 -7.28 7.46
CA LEU A 258 0.88 -8.61 7.55
C LEU A 258 1.72 -9.67 6.82
N LEU A 259 2.13 -9.40 5.58
CA LEU A 259 2.94 -10.32 4.77
C LEU A 259 4.35 -10.55 5.34
N LEU A 260 4.87 -9.62 6.12
CA LEU A 260 6.16 -9.78 6.79
C LEU A 260 6.11 -10.81 7.93
N ALA A 261 4.92 -11.12 8.44
CA ALA A 261 4.72 -12.00 9.60
C ALA A 261 5.57 -11.57 10.82
N LYS A 262 5.59 -10.27 11.09
CA LYS A 262 6.22 -9.65 12.26
C LYS A 262 5.16 -8.96 13.11
N PRO A 263 5.40 -8.72 14.41
CA PRO A 263 4.50 -7.92 15.22
C PRO A 263 4.23 -6.55 14.60
N PHE A 264 2.98 -6.16 14.55
CA PHE A 264 2.59 -4.86 14.07
C PHE A 264 1.42 -4.26 14.85
N LEU A 265 1.29 -2.94 14.78
CA LEU A 265 0.16 -2.18 15.28
C LEU A 265 -0.48 -1.46 14.09
N TRP A 266 -1.74 -1.73 13.85
CA TRP A 266 -2.47 -1.10 12.75
C TRP A 266 -3.23 0.13 13.22
N HIS A 267 -2.81 1.29 12.75
CA HIS A 267 -3.56 2.54 12.89
C HIS A 267 -4.50 2.67 11.69
N ILE A 268 -5.65 2.00 11.79
CA ILE A 268 -6.67 2.03 10.75
C ILE A 268 -7.16 3.48 10.51
N TYR A 269 -7.50 3.80 9.26
CA TYR A 269 -8.04 5.11 8.90
C TYR A 269 -9.43 5.29 9.52
N PRO A 270 -9.65 6.34 10.34
CA PRO A 270 -10.97 6.64 10.89
C PRO A 270 -11.96 6.98 9.77
N GLN A 271 -13.09 6.29 9.74
CA GLN A 271 -14.16 6.48 8.78
C GLN A 271 -15.44 6.90 9.51
N ASP A 272 -16.35 7.55 8.78
CA ASP A 272 -17.66 7.93 9.30
C ASP A 272 -18.45 6.68 9.74
N GLU A 273 -19.40 6.88 10.63
CA GLU A 273 -20.28 5.82 11.17
C GLU A 273 -19.53 4.61 11.78
N ASN A 274 -18.24 4.79 12.14
CA ASN A 274 -17.39 3.73 12.67
C ASN A 274 -17.17 2.52 11.73
N ALA A 275 -17.31 2.67 10.43
CA ALA A 275 -17.11 1.60 9.45
C ALA A 275 -15.69 0.95 9.58
N HIS A 276 -14.69 1.75 9.97
CA HIS A 276 -13.34 1.24 10.24
C HIS A 276 -13.28 0.26 11.41
N ILE A 277 -14.19 0.34 12.39
CA ILE A 277 -14.24 -0.60 13.53
C ILE A 277 -14.76 -1.96 13.04
N VAL A 278 -15.83 -1.97 12.24
CA VAL A 278 -16.37 -3.20 11.64
C VAL A 278 -15.27 -3.91 10.80
N LYS A 279 -14.53 -3.14 10.02
CA LYS A 279 -13.41 -3.66 9.23
C LYS A 279 -12.29 -4.24 10.09
N LEU A 280 -11.96 -3.58 11.21
CA LEU A 280 -10.95 -4.05 12.16
C LEU A 280 -11.41 -5.33 12.87
N GLU A 281 -12.65 -5.38 13.36
CA GLU A 281 -13.22 -6.54 14.04
C GLU A 281 -13.24 -7.75 13.13
N SER A 282 -13.75 -7.59 11.91
CA SER A 282 -13.76 -8.64 10.90
C SER A 282 -12.35 -9.17 10.56
N PHE A 283 -11.35 -8.27 10.52
CA PHE A 283 -9.95 -8.70 10.35
C PHE A 283 -9.47 -9.52 11.54
N LEU A 284 -9.72 -9.06 12.77
CA LEU A 284 -9.27 -9.75 13.98
C LEU A 284 -9.90 -11.12 14.12
N GLU A 285 -11.18 -11.27 13.82
CA GLU A 285 -11.91 -12.55 13.85
C GLU A 285 -11.29 -13.58 12.89
N LYS A 286 -10.88 -13.17 11.69
CA LYS A 286 -10.29 -14.06 10.70
C LYS A 286 -8.79 -14.31 10.90
N TYR A 287 -8.08 -13.35 11.48
CA TYR A 287 -6.63 -13.42 11.67
C TYR A 287 -6.22 -14.02 13.02
N CYS A 288 -7.04 -13.81 14.07
CA CYS A 288 -6.83 -14.30 15.42
C CYS A 288 -8.07 -15.10 15.89
N PRO A 289 -8.40 -16.23 15.25
CA PRO A 289 -9.60 -17.01 15.60
C PRO A 289 -9.52 -17.65 17.00
#